data_93cf4b51048d74eeb392f6e057e9d87f
#
_entry.id   93cf4b51048d74eeb392f6e057e9d87f
#
_cell.length_a   1.000
_cell.length_b   1.000
_cell.length_c   1.000
_cell.angle_alpha   90.00
_cell.angle_beta   90.00
_cell.angle_gamma   90.00
#
_symmetry.space_group_name_H-M   'P 1'
#
loop_
_entity.id
_entity.type
_entity.pdbx_description
1 polymer ?
#
loop_
_entity_poly.entity_id
_entity_poly.type
_entity_poly.pdbx_seq_one_letter_code
_entity_poly.pdbx_strand_id
1 'polypeptide(L)'
;MSEELQNEIVQELTIELGNDTTFNADILAIKVKNAIREVKMKRNYEATSYTDKQIEKDLYNYYSVIKSVALYDYNQIGTEGQSSHNENGVSRTWVNRDELFRGVHAFVKIL
;
A
#
# COMPACT_ATOMS: atom_id res chain seq x y z
N MET A 1 3.37 14.05 -9.01
CA MET A 1 4.23 13.89 -7.87
C MET A 1 4.61 12.46 -7.59
N SER A 2 3.75 11.69 -7.01
CA SER A 2 4.07 10.28 -6.76
C SER A 2 3.64 9.37 -7.90
N GLU A 3 3.48 9.93 -9.08
CA GLU A 3 2.98 9.19 -10.25
C GLU A 3 3.93 8.10 -10.70
N GLU A 4 5.22 8.40 -10.68
CA GLU A 4 6.23 7.44 -11.09
C GLU A 4 6.24 6.24 -10.14
N LEU A 5 6.24 6.50 -8.85
CA LEU A 5 6.18 5.45 -7.83
C LEU A 5 4.91 4.64 -7.97
N GLN A 6 3.77 5.32 -8.12
CA GLN A 6 2.48 4.67 -8.31
C GLN A 6 2.50 3.76 -9.53
N ASN A 7 3.01 4.26 -10.64
CA ASN A 7 3.05 3.51 -11.90
C ASN A 7 3.93 2.27 -11.79
N GLU A 8 5.07 2.38 -11.13
CA GLU A 8 5.95 1.23 -10.93
C GLU A 8 5.27 0.14 -10.12
N ILE A 9 4.62 0.52 -9.02
CA ILE A 9 3.94 -0.46 -8.17
C ILE A 9 2.76 -1.10 -8.90
N VAL A 10 1.97 -0.29 -9.60
CA VAL A 10 0.85 -0.80 -10.39
C VAL A 10 1.35 -1.78 -11.45
N GLN A 11 2.44 -1.45 -12.11
CA GLN A 11 2.99 -2.32 -13.15
C GLN A 11 3.44 -3.66 -12.57
N GLU A 12 4.14 -3.63 -11.45
CA GLU A 12 4.61 -4.87 -10.81
C GLU A 12 3.44 -5.73 -10.35
N LEU A 13 2.46 -5.13 -9.70
CA LEU A 13 1.30 -5.87 -9.23
C LEU A 13 0.45 -6.38 -10.39
N THR A 14 0.39 -5.63 -11.48
CA THR A 14 -0.31 -6.09 -12.69
C THR A 14 0.34 -7.36 -13.23
N ILE A 15 1.66 -7.42 -13.25
CA ILE A 15 2.37 -8.61 -13.70
C ILE A 15 2.08 -9.78 -12.76
N GLU A 16 2.10 -9.54 -11.45
CA GLU A 16 1.88 -10.60 -10.46
C GLU A 16 0.45 -11.11 -10.44
N LEU A 17 -0.53 -10.24 -10.70
CA LEU A 17 -1.95 -10.58 -10.61
C LEU A 17 -2.63 -10.79 -11.95
N GLY A 18 -1.95 -10.49 -13.04
CA GLY A 18 -2.56 -10.40 -14.36
C GLY A 18 -3.09 -11.72 -14.94
N ASN A 19 -2.76 -12.84 -14.32
CA ASN A 19 -3.29 -14.13 -14.74
C ASN A 19 -4.68 -14.42 -14.20
N ASP A 20 -5.15 -13.62 -13.27
CA ASP A 20 -6.47 -13.77 -12.69
C ASP A 20 -7.51 -13.16 -13.62
N THR A 21 -8.52 -13.92 -13.99
CA THR A 21 -9.57 -13.45 -14.90
C THR A 21 -10.42 -12.33 -14.29
N THR A 22 -10.41 -12.21 -12.98
CA THR A 22 -11.16 -11.16 -12.27
C THR A 22 -10.32 -9.92 -12.01
N PHE A 23 -9.11 -9.88 -12.53
CA PHE A 23 -8.20 -8.76 -12.30
C PHE A 23 -8.77 -7.45 -12.84
N ASN A 24 -8.73 -6.41 -12.03
CA ASN A 24 -9.19 -5.08 -12.41
C ASN A 24 -8.08 -4.06 -12.15
N ALA A 25 -7.48 -3.59 -13.24
CA ALA A 25 -6.35 -2.67 -13.16
C ALA A 25 -6.74 -1.32 -12.57
N ASP A 26 -7.95 -0.85 -12.85
CA ASP A 26 -8.40 0.46 -12.36
C ASP A 26 -8.56 0.43 -10.84
N ILE A 27 -9.13 -0.63 -10.31
CA ILE A 27 -9.29 -0.77 -8.86
C ILE A 27 -7.93 -0.91 -8.21
N LEU A 28 -7.03 -1.68 -8.81
CA LEU A 28 -5.67 -1.81 -8.28
C LEU A 28 -4.97 -0.46 -8.19
N ALA A 29 -5.09 0.36 -9.23
CA ALA A 29 -4.48 1.68 -9.23
C ALA A 29 -4.99 2.56 -8.10
N ILE A 30 -6.29 2.46 -7.80
CA ILE A 30 -6.88 3.19 -6.68
C ILE A 30 -6.30 2.71 -5.35
N LYS A 31 -6.14 1.40 -5.18
CA LYS A 31 -5.58 0.84 -3.95
C LYS A 31 -4.13 1.28 -3.75
N VAL A 32 -3.35 1.31 -4.83
CA VAL A 32 -1.97 1.80 -4.77
C VAL A 32 -1.93 3.28 -4.37
N LYS A 33 -2.78 4.09 -4.99
CA LYS A 33 -2.86 5.51 -4.67
C LYS A 33 -3.21 5.74 -3.21
N ASN A 34 -4.17 4.97 -2.70
CA ASN A 34 -4.58 5.07 -1.30
C ASN A 34 -3.48 4.64 -0.35
N ALA A 35 -2.73 3.60 -0.70
CA ALA A 35 -1.61 3.14 0.10
C ALA A 35 -0.52 4.21 0.20
N ILE A 36 -0.22 4.88 -0.91
CA ILE A 36 0.74 5.98 -0.92
C ILE A 36 0.28 7.11 0.00
N ARG A 37 -0.99 7.47 -0.07
CA ARG A 37 -1.56 8.50 0.79
C ARG A 37 -1.44 8.14 2.27
N GLU A 38 -1.70 6.88 2.59
CA GLU A 38 -1.63 6.42 3.97
C GLU A 38 -0.21 6.49 4.51
N VAL A 39 0.77 6.06 3.72
CA VAL A 39 2.17 6.16 4.13
C VAL A 39 2.56 7.63 4.31
N LYS A 40 2.14 8.51 3.39
CA LYS A 40 2.39 9.94 3.54
C LYS A 40 1.85 10.47 4.86
N MET A 41 0.63 10.08 5.20
CA MET A 41 -0.01 10.53 6.43
C MET A 41 0.76 10.05 7.65
N LYS A 42 1.17 8.79 7.64
CA LYS A 42 1.89 8.20 8.77
C LYS A 42 3.31 8.76 8.93
N ARG A 43 3.93 9.19 7.83
CA ARG A 43 5.26 9.81 7.89
C ARG A 43 5.22 11.21 8.45
N ASN A 44 4.07 11.89 8.38
CA ASN A 44 3.89 13.24 8.90
C ASN A 44 4.91 14.24 8.32
N TYR A 45 4.89 14.37 7.00
CA TYR A 45 5.82 15.27 6.32
C TYR A 45 5.62 16.74 6.71
N GLU A 46 4.47 17.07 7.29
CA GLU A 46 4.21 18.42 7.78
C GLU A 46 5.18 18.83 8.90
N ALA A 47 5.75 17.86 9.61
CA ALA A 47 6.75 18.13 10.63
C ALA A 47 8.14 18.40 10.03
N THR A 48 8.26 18.38 8.72
CA THR A 48 9.52 18.55 8.01
C THR A 48 9.44 19.77 7.08
N SER A 49 10.61 20.16 6.59
CA SER A 49 10.68 21.16 5.52
C SER A 49 10.97 20.50 4.17
N TYR A 50 10.60 19.26 4.02
CA TYR A 50 10.85 18.50 2.79
C TYR A 50 10.16 19.13 1.61
N THR A 51 10.89 19.22 0.50
CA THR A 51 10.31 19.54 -0.80
C THR A 51 9.55 18.32 -1.33
N ASP A 52 8.74 18.53 -2.35
CA ASP A 52 8.04 17.43 -3.01
C ASP A 52 9.00 16.35 -3.49
N LYS A 53 10.15 16.76 -3.99
CA LYS A 53 11.16 15.82 -4.47
C LYS A 53 11.75 15.00 -3.34
N GLN A 54 11.96 15.62 -2.19
CA GLN A 54 12.46 14.91 -1.01
C GLN A 54 11.42 13.94 -0.46
N ILE A 55 10.15 14.34 -0.47
CA ILE A 55 9.05 13.47 -0.06
C ILE A 55 8.99 12.24 -0.97
N GLU A 56 9.09 12.44 -2.27
CA GLU A 56 9.05 11.32 -3.21
C GLU A 56 10.20 10.36 -2.99
N LYS A 57 11.39 10.89 -2.76
CA LYS A 57 12.56 10.06 -2.46
C LYS A 57 12.36 9.25 -1.18
N ASP A 58 11.80 9.88 -0.15
CA ASP A 58 11.51 9.18 1.09
C ASP A 58 10.48 8.09 0.90
N LEU A 59 9.46 8.33 0.08
CA LEU A 59 8.43 7.34 -0.20
C LEU A 59 8.99 6.10 -0.89
N TYR A 60 10.02 6.24 -1.71
CA TYR A 60 10.66 5.08 -2.34
C TYR A 60 11.27 4.14 -1.31
N ASN A 61 11.66 4.65 -0.15
CA ASN A 61 12.16 3.80 0.93
C ASN A 61 11.05 2.90 1.49
N TYR A 62 9.80 3.25 1.24
CA TYR A 62 8.64 2.48 1.70
C TYR A 62 7.94 1.75 0.56
N TYR A 63 8.65 1.54 -0.54
CA TYR A 63 8.11 0.87 -1.73
C TYR A 63 7.45 -0.46 -1.37
N SER A 64 8.15 -1.30 -0.62
CA SER A 64 7.63 -2.62 -0.23
C SER A 64 6.42 -2.51 0.67
N VAL A 65 6.39 -1.53 1.57
CA VAL A 65 5.23 -1.31 2.45
C VAL A 65 4.03 -0.90 1.61
N ILE A 66 4.21 0.07 0.73
CA ILE A 66 3.13 0.57 -0.12
C ILE A 66 2.58 -0.57 -0.98
N LYS A 67 3.46 -1.34 -1.58
CA LYS A 67 3.08 -2.48 -2.42
C LYS A 67 2.28 -3.51 -1.61
N SER A 68 2.75 -3.83 -0.41
CA SER A 68 2.09 -4.81 0.46
C SER A 68 0.71 -4.34 0.90
N VAL A 69 0.59 -3.07 1.25
CA VAL A 69 -0.69 -2.49 1.66
C VAL A 69 -1.68 -2.51 0.50
N ALA A 70 -1.22 -2.08 -0.68
CA ALA A 70 -2.07 -2.06 -1.87
C ALA A 70 -2.56 -3.47 -2.22
N LEU A 71 -1.67 -4.44 -2.16
CA LEU A 71 -2.01 -5.84 -2.46
C LEU A 71 -3.00 -6.37 -1.42
N TYR A 72 -2.75 -6.08 -0.15
CA TYR A 72 -3.67 -6.48 0.92
C TYR A 72 -5.06 -5.93 0.66
N ASP A 73 -5.15 -4.63 0.40
CA ASP A 73 -6.44 -3.97 0.18
C ASP A 73 -7.13 -4.50 -1.08
N TYR A 74 -6.36 -4.76 -2.13
CA TYR A 74 -6.92 -5.31 -3.36
C TYR A 74 -7.50 -6.70 -3.11
N ASN A 75 -6.80 -7.52 -2.33
CA ASN A 75 -7.24 -8.88 -2.06
C ASN A 75 -8.44 -8.97 -1.11
N GLN A 76 -8.77 -7.88 -0.44
CA GLN A 76 -9.95 -7.82 0.41
C GLN A 76 -11.25 -7.63 -0.37
N ILE A 77 -11.13 -7.28 -1.65
CA ILE A 77 -12.32 -7.09 -2.50
C ILE A 77 -13.03 -8.44 -2.63
N GLY A 78 -14.32 -8.45 -2.30
CA GLY A 78 -15.12 -9.67 -2.33
C GLY A 78 -15.08 -10.46 -1.04
N THR A 79 -14.25 -10.09 -0.09
CA THR A 79 -14.20 -10.76 1.21
C THR A 79 -14.70 -9.86 2.33
N GLU A 80 -15.19 -8.67 1.99
CA GLU A 80 -15.72 -7.73 2.97
C GLU A 80 -16.90 -8.37 3.70
N GLY A 81 -16.88 -8.23 5.00
CA GLY A 81 -17.93 -8.80 5.85
C GLY A 81 -17.66 -10.22 6.29
N GLN A 82 -16.61 -10.84 5.81
CA GLN A 82 -16.22 -12.17 6.26
C GLN A 82 -15.23 -12.05 7.42
N SER A 83 -15.52 -12.76 8.49
CA SER A 83 -14.65 -12.73 9.65
C SER A 83 -13.41 -13.61 9.45
N SER A 84 -13.52 -14.60 8.59
CA SER A 84 -12.40 -15.46 8.24
C SER A 84 -12.61 -15.97 6.84
N HIS A 85 -11.51 -16.23 6.17
CA HIS A 85 -11.55 -16.76 4.83
C HIS A 85 -10.69 -18.00 4.78
N ASN A 86 -11.31 -19.12 4.47
CA ASN A 86 -10.65 -20.40 4.45
C ASN A 86 -10.68 -20.95 3.03
N GLU A 87 -9.57 -20.81 2.34
CA GLU A 87 -9.46 -21.30 0.98
C GLU A 87 -8.61 -22.56 0.95
N ASN A 88 -9.13 -23.59 0.26
CA ASN A 88 -8.40 -24.83 0.03
C ASN A 88 -7.91 -25.48 1.31
N GLY A 89 -8.67 -25.34 2.38
CA GLY A 89 -8.34 -25.93 3.67
C GLY A 89 -7.16 -25.29 4.38
N VAL A 90 -6.63 -24.22 3.83
CA VAL A 90 -5.56 -23.49 4.48
C VAL A 90 -6.16 -22.36 5.27
N SER A 91 -6.03 -22.45 6.58
CA SER A 91 -6.46 -21.38 7.46
C SER A 91 -5.46 -20.24 7.31
N ARG A 92 -5.89 -19.15 6.72
CA ARG A 92 -5.08 -17.94 6.66
C ARG A 92 -5.47 -17.07 7.84
N THR A 93 -4.53 -16.92 8.73
CA THR A 93 -4.64 -15.88 9.74
C THR A 93 -4.42 -14.58 9.00
N TRP A 94 -5.44 -13.74 8.98
CA TRP A 94 -5.30 -12.43 8.36
C TRP A 94 -4.29 -11.62 9.15
N VAL A 95 -3.29 -11.12 8.45
CA VAL A 95 -2.35 -10.18 9.03
C VAL A 95 -3.14 -8.94 9.42
N ASN A 96 -2.95 -8.45 10.63
CA ASN A 96 -3.52 -7.16 11.01
C ASN A 96 -2.94 -6.12 10.07
N ARG A 97 -3.80 -5.39 9.38
CA ARG A 97 -3.37 -4.41 8.39
C ARG A 97 -2.38 -3.40 8.96
N ASP A 98 -2.55 -3.04 10.23
CA ASP A 98 -1.66 -2.09 10.88
C ASP A 98 -0.22 -2.61 10.98
N GLU A 99 -0.03 -3.92 11.01
CA GLU A 99 1.31 -4.48 11.05
C GLU A 99 2.12 -4.22 9.78
N LEU A 100 1.43 -4.00 8.67
CA LEU A 100 2.09 -3.68 7.41
C LEU A 100 2.83 -2.33 7.49
N PHE A 101 2.39 -1.47 8.38
CA PHE A 101 3.00 -0.16 8.58
C PHE A 101 4.03 -0.14 9.71
N ARG A 102 4.41 -1.29 10.24
CA ARG A 102 5.27 -1.37 11.43
C ARG A 102 6.58 -0.59 11.28
N GLY A 103 7.15 -0.60 10.09
CA GLY A 103 8.39 0.12 9.83
C GLY A 103 8.21 1.58 9.44
N VAL A 104 6.98 2.07 9.39
CA VAL A 104 6.70 3.44 8.98
C VAL A 104 6.57 4.30 10.22
N HIS A 105 7.58 5.12 10.46
CA HIS A 105 7.62 6.00 11.63
C HIS A 105 7.35 7.44 11.21
N ALA A 106 6.63 8.15 12.07
CA ALA A 106 6.31 9.55 11.82
C ALA A 106 7.49 10.43 12.18
N PHE A 107 7.72 11.47 11.38
CA PHE A 107 8.60 12.54 11.77
C PHE A 107 7.99 13.27 12.94
N VAL A 108 8.84 13.67 13.87
CA VAL A 108 8.41 14.40 15.06
C VAL A 108 8.85 15.85 14.91
N LYS A 109 7.92 16.77 15.13
CA LYS A 109 8.23 18.17 15.10
C LYS A 109 8.96 18.54 16.39
N ILE A 110 10.16 19.06 16.24
CA ILE A 110 10.97 19.51 17.37
C ILE A 110 10.71 21.01 17.56
N LEU A 111 10.24 21.36 18.73
CA LEU A 111 9.96 22.77 19.09
C LEU A 111 11.15 23.39 19.80
#